data_31b56d81a41e1c9aa081d00e5b237e08
#
_entry.id   31b56d81a41e1c9aa081d00e5b237e08
#
_cell.length_a   1.000
_cell.length_b   1.000
_cell.length_c   1.000
_cell.angle_alpha   90.00
_cell.angle_beta   90.00
_cell.angle_gamma   90.00
#
_symmetry.space_group_name_H-M   'P 1'
#
loop_
_entity.id
_entity.type
_entity.pdbx_description
1 polymer ?
#
loop_
_entity_poly.entity_id
_entity_poly.type
_entity_poly.pdbx_seq_one_letter_code
_entity_poly.pdbx_strand_id
1 'polypeptide(L)'
;MTKKPVVLVIMDGVGKGDGGPGDAVKLANTPNLDRLFATCPHNWLKAHGTAVGLPTDDDMGNSEVGHNALGCGQIYSQGAKLVGESIETGALFQSETWKGLVANCINNGKAFHFLGLLSDGNVHSNIQHLFALLRHAHAEGVKRAYCHILLDGRDVPATSALEYVAQLEDLLRELNTEGCDYAIASGGGRMQITMDRYEANWPMVEAGWRTHVQGLARRFPSAKEAIETYRAETNCIDQDLPAFVVERNGQPVATIANGDSVVLYNFRGDRAQEISLAFDRKDFDKFDRGDYTGVDFAGMLEYDGDLKIPTHYLVQPPVIKNTLTELLCAHNLREYAVSETQKYGHVTYFWNGNRSGKVSEELETYEEIPSDVIPFDQAPAMKSKEITDCMVKAMESGKYDFLRCNFPNGDMVGHTGNIEAVVKAMECVDEGVGRIIEAGKRLGYVVLVTADHGNADQMLETKKGKTSIRTAHSLNPVPFIVYDPGVEHTLKEGKFGLANVAPTVATLLGLTPPACWEESML
;
A
#
# COMPACT_ATOMS: atom_id res chain seq x y z
N MET A 1 15.97 20.44 -32.78
CA MET A 1 15.06 21.15 -31.87
C MET A 1 15.80 21.38 -30.57
N THR A 2 15.81 22.58 -30.06
CA THR A 2 16.32 22.88 -28.71
C THR A 2 15.48 22.11 -27.71
N LYS A 3 16.12 21.29 -26.85
CA LYS A 3 15.45 20.54 -25.80
C LYS A 3 14.75 21.52 -24.85
N LYS A 4 13.46 21.36 -24.62
CA LYS A 4 12.72 22.12 -23.62
C LYS A 4 12.83 21.41 -22.27
N PRO A 5 12.98 22.14 -21.16
CA PRO A 5 12.87 21.53 -19.85
C PRO A 5 11.44 21.07 -19.57
N VAL A 6 11.28 20.07 -18.72
CA VAL A 6 10.02 19.40 -18.44
C VAL A 6 9.63 19.58 -16.98
N VAL A 7 8.38 19.94 -16.73
CA VAL A 7 7.78 19.97 -15.40
C VAL A 7 6.73 18.85 -15.29
N LEU A 8 6.77 18.10 -14.21
CA LEU A 8 5.75 17.11 -13.86
C LEU A 8 5.03 17.55 -12.58
N VAL A 9 3.74 17.76 -12.71
CA VAL A 9 2.84 18.05 -11.57
C VAL A 9 2.07 16.78 -11.23
N ILE A 10 2.18 16.33 -9.99
CA ILE A 10 1.46 15.17 -9.46
C ILE A 10 0.37 15.67 -8.52
N MET A 11 -0.88 15.46 -8.88
CA MET A 11 -2.06 15.75 -8.06
C MET A 11 -2.42 14.50 -7.26
N ASP A 12 -1.85 14.35 -6.07
CA ASP A 12 -2.01 13.16 -5.23
C ASP A 12 -3.50 12.88 -4.93
N GLY A 13 -3.92 11.64 -5.15
CA GLY A 13 -5.29 11.22 -4.87
C GLY A 13 -6.36 11.72 -5.84
N VAL A 14 -6.00 12.05 -7.09
CA VAL A 14 -6.93 12.61 -8.09
C VAL A 14 -7.17 11.65 -9.24
N GLY A 15 -8.28 10.93 -9.20
CA GLY A 15 -8.73 10.01 -10.25
C GLY A 15 -9.86 10.56 -11.11
N LYS A 16 -10.34 9.72 -12.03
CA LYS A 16 -11.51 9.96 -12.87
C LYS A 16 -12.76 9.45 -12.17
N GLY A 17 -13.52 10.34 -11.56
CA GLY A 17 -14.78 9.99 -10.93
C GLY A 17 -15.93 9.77 -11.94
N ASP A 18 -17.08 9.46 -11.39
CA ASP A 18 -18.32 9.19 -12.15
C ASP A 18 -19.19 10.46 -12.41
N GLY A 19 -18.76 11.61 -11.87
CA GLY A 19 -19.50 12.88 -11.92
C GLY A 19 -20.65 12.96 -10.93
N GLY A 20 -20.79 11.98 -10.04
CA GLY A 20 -21.83 11.92 -9.02
C GLY A 20 -21.54 12.76 -7.77
N PRO A 21 -22.42 12.67 -6.75
CA PRO A 21 -22.31 13.47 -5.53
C PRO A 21 -21.08 13.13 -4.65
N GLY A 22 -20.42 12.02 -4.92
CA GLY A 22 -19.17 11.61 -4.27
C GLY A 22 -17.90 11.99 -5.03
N ASP A 23 -18.01 12.56 -6.21
CA ASP A 23 -16.88 12.99 -7.04
C ASP A 23 -16.50 14.44 -6.71
N ALA A 24 -15.67 14.62 -5.70
CA ALA A 24 -15.24 15.94 -5.27
C ALA A 24 -14.37 16.66 -6.32
N VAL A 25 -13.70 15.92 -7.20
CA VAL A 25 -12.95 16.50 -8.33
C VAL A 25 -13.91 17.20 -9.31
N LYS A 26 -15.04 16.56 -9.61
CA LYS A 26 -16.07 17.12 -10.50
C LYS A 26 -16.90 18.21 -9.86
N LEU A 27 -17.11 18.13 -8.53
CA LEU A 27 -17.86 19.14 -7.77
C LEU A 27 -17.08 20.45 -7.60
N ALA A 28 -15.76 20.39 -7.61
CA ALA A 28 -14.88 21.55 -7.46
C ALA A 28 -14.91 22.44 -8.72
N ASN A 29 -14.72 23.74 -8.51
CA ASN A 29 -14.52 24.69 -9.60
C ASN A 29 -13.06 24.68 -10.04
N THR A 30 -12.77 23.98 -11.14
CA THR A 30 -11.41 23.71 -11.63
C THR A 30 -11.20 24.23 -13.07
N PRO A 31 -11.29 25.56 -13.31
CA PRO A 31 -11.26 26.13 -14.66
C PRO A 31 -9.94 25.87 -15.41
N ASN A 32 -8.82 25.71 -14.70
CA ASN A 32 -7.54 25.44 -15.32
C ASN A 32 -7.45 23.99 -15.81
N LEU A 33 -7.84 23.03 -14.98
CA LEU A 33 -7.92 21.61 -15.37
C LEU A 33 -8.95 21.41 -16.48
N ASP A 34 -10.13 22.01 -16.39
CA ASP A 34 -11.16 21.94 -17.43
C ASP A 34 -10.62 22.44 -18.77
N ARG A 35 -9.90 23.56 -18.79
CA ARG A 35 -9.23 24.09 -19.99
C ARG A 35 -8.18 23.11 -20.54
N LEU A 36 -7.35 22.53 -19.67
CA LEU A 36 -6.33 21.59 -20.08
C LEU A 36 -6.95 20.34 -20.73
N PHE A 37 -7.99 19.77 -20.13
CA PHE A 37 -8.71 18.63 -20.72
C PHE A 37 -9.38 18.99 -22.06
N ALA A 38 -9.85 20.21 -22.21
CA ALA A 38 -10.49 20.63 -23.44
C ALA A 38 -9.52 20.94 -24.60
N THR A 39 -8.26 21.30 -24.29
CA THR A 39 -7.33 21.87 -25.30
C THR A 39 -6.02 21.11 -25.43
N CYS A 40 -5.69 20.21 -24.51
CA CYS A 40 -4.43 19.50 -24.52
C CYS A 40 -4.61 18.00 -24.79
N PRO A 41 -3.62 17.35 -25.45
CA PRO A 41 -3.60 15.91 -25.53
C PRO A 41 -3.52 15.28 -24.14
N HIS A 42 -4.36 14.28 -23.90
CA HIS A 42 -4.40 13.59 -22.61
C HIS A 42 -4.77 12.12 -22.75
N ASN A 43 -4.33 11.33 -21.78
CA ASN A 43 -4.67 9.92 -21.58
C ASN A 43 -5.17 9.70 -20.15
N TRP A 44 -5.78 8.55 -19.94
CA TRP A 44 -6.12 8.03 -18.61
C TRP A 44 -5.23 6.84 -18.29
N LEU A 45 -4.49 6.92 -17.19
CA LEU A 45 -3.52 5.91 -16.79
C LEU A 45 -4.09 4.99 -15.73
N LYS A 46 -3.82 3.69 -15.84
CA LYS A 46 -4.11 2.73 -14.78
C LYS A 46 -3.11 2.93 -13.63
N ALA A 47 -3.64 3.24 -12.44
CA ALA A 47 -2.85 3.60 -11.26
C ALA A 47 -3.06 2.64 -10.08
N HIS A 48 -3.53 1.42 -10.34
CA HIS A 48 -3.84 0.39 -9.34
C HIS A 48 -3.51 -1.01 -9.85
N GLY A 49 -3.56 -1.96 -8.96
CA GLY A 49 -3.43 -3.38 -9.28
C GLY A 49 -2.09 -3.72 -9.91
N THR A 50 -2.14 -4.63 -10.87
CA THR A 50 -0.94 -5.15 -11.54
C THR A 50 -0.14 -4.08 -12.31
N ALA A 51 -0.77 -2.97 -12.68
CA ALA A 51 -0.10 -1.86 -13.36
C ALA A 51 0.88 -1.08 -12.47
N VAL A 52 0.81 -1.25 -11.15
CA VAL A 52 1.75 -0.69 -10.17
C VAL A 52 2.44 -1.78 -9.34
N GLY A 53 2.39 -3.04 -9.81
CA GLY A 53 3.08 -4.17 -9.21
C GLY A 53 2.34 -4.84 -8.05
N LEU A 54 1.08 -4.47 -7.78
CA LEU A 54 0.25 -5.12 -6.76
C LEU A 54 -0.28 -6.47 -7.25
N PRO A 55 -0.65 -7.40 -6.37
CA PRO A 55 -0.99 -8.78 -6.73
C PRO A 55 -2.15 -8.94 -7.69
N THR A 56 -3.21 -8.13 -7.54
CA THR A 56 -4.43 -8.20 -8.36
C THR A 56 -4.96 -6.83 -8.74
N ASP A 57 -5.78 -6.76 -9.77
CA ASP A 57 -6.41 -5.50 -10.22
C ASP A 57 -7.49 -4.97 -9.26
N ASP A 58 -7.88 -5.74 -8.25
CA ASP A 58 -8.75 -5.28 -7.16
C ASP A 58 -7.98 -4.56 -6.04
N ASP A 59 -6.64 -4.55 -6.11
CA ASP A 59 -5.82 -3.82 -5.16
C ASP A 59 -5.79 -2.33 -5.51
N MET A 60 -6.17 -1.49 -4.56
CA MET A 60 -6.05 -0.04 -4.72
C MET A 60 -4.58 0.36 -4.79
N GLY A 61 -4.27 1.30 -5.70
CA GLY A 61 -2.98 1.98 -5.69
C GLY A 61 -2.78 2.79 -4.42
N ASN A 62 -1.56 3.19 -4.19
CA ASN A 62 -1.19 4.11 -3.11
C ASN A 62 -0.02 4.98 -3.57
N SER A 63 0.32 5.99 -2.77
CA SER A 63 1.35 6.96 -3.15
C SER A 63 2.73 6.34 -3.32
N GLU A 64 3.08 5.30 -2.56
CA GLU A 64 4.39 4.64 -2.64
C GLU A 64 4.58 3.92 -3.98
N VAL A 65 3.70 2.95 -4.28
CA VAL A 65 3.79 2.20 -5.54
C VAL A 65 3.53 3.10 -6.75
N GLY A 66 2.69 4.13 -6.60
CA GLY A 66 2.43 5.14 -7.62
C GLY A 66 3.69 5.94 -7.96
N HIS A 67 4.39 6.48 -6.96
CA HIS A 67 5.63 7.23 -7.19
C HIS A 67 6.80 6.33 -7.63
N ASN A 68 6.86 5.07 -7.16
CA ASN A 68 7.79 4.09 -7.72
C ASN A 68 7.57 3.94 -9.24
N ALA A 69 6.33 3.68 -9.67
CA ALA A 69 6.02 3.50 -11.08
C ALA A 69 6.33 4.77 -11.90
N LEU A 70 5.91 5.95 -11.42
CA LEU A 70 6.15 7.25 -12.07
C LEU A 70 7.63 7.55 -12.26
N GLY A 71 8.46 7.28 -11.24
CA GLY A 71 9.87 7.64 -11.24
C GLY A 71 10.80 6.57 -11.82
N CYS A 72 10.34 5.31 -11.89
CA CYS A 72 11.19 4.20 -12.31
C CYS A 72 10.90 3.70 -13.72
N GLY A 73 9.78 4.08 -14.33
CA GLY A 73 9.42 3.61 -15.67
C GLY A 73 9.20 2.10 -15.78
N GLN A 74 9.09 1.41 -14.66
CA GLN A 74 9.03 -0.05 -14.56
C GLN A 74 7.93 -0.46 -13.60
N ILE A 75 7.36 -1.64 -13.81
CA ILE A 75 6.44 -2.28 -12.88
C ILE A 75 7.24 -3.26 -12.03
N TYR A 76 7.29 -3.02 -10.72
CA TYR A 76 7.98 -3.89 -9.77
C TYR A 76 6.96 -4.71 -8.99
N SER A 77 7.11 -6.03 -9.02
CA SER A 77 6.21 -6.93 -8.30
C SER A 77 6.35 -6.75 -6.79
N GLN A 78 5.22 -6.49 -6.14
CA GLN A 78 5.05 -6.51 -4.70
C GLN A 78 4.34 -7.82 -4.29
N GLY A 79 4.34 -8.13 -3.01
CA GLY A 79 3.58 -9.27 -2.48
C GLY A 79 4.29 -10.61 -2.64
N ALA A 80 3.59 -11.63 -3.15
CA ALA A 80 4.03 -13.03 -3.11
C ALA A 80 5.42 -13.28 -3.67
N LYS A 81 5.74 -12.70 -4.82
CA LYS A 81 7.04 -12.89 -5.48
C LYS A 81 8.17 -12.30 -4.64
N LEU A 82 8.00 -11.07 -4.16
CA LEU A 82 8.99 -10.40 -3.31
C LEU A 82 9.27 -11.18 -2.02
N VAL A 83 8.21 -11.66 -1.36
CA VAL A 83 8.33 -12.48 -0.16
C VAL A 83 9.00 -13.82 -0.45
N GLY A 84 8.60 -14.51 -1.53
CA GLY A 84 9.20 -15.77 -1.96
C GLY A 84 10.70 -15.62 -2.23
N GLU A 85 11.12 -14.62 -2.99
CA GLU A 85 12.53 -14.31 -3.25
C GLU A 85 13.31 -14.00 -1.97
N SER A 86 12.71 -13.26 -1.02
CA SER A 86 13.34 -12.95 0.26
C SER A 86 13.52 -14.19 1.15
N ILE A 87 12.60 -15.15 1.09
CA ILE A 87 12.70 -16.45 1.76
C ILE A 87 13.78 -17.31 1.10
N GLU A 88 13.76 -17.45 -0.22
CA GLU A 88 14.71 -18.27 -1.00
C GLU A 88 16.16 -17.81 -0.82
N THR A 89 16.38 -16.51 -0.82
CA THR A 89 17.71 -15.92 -0.59
C THR A 89 18.11 -15.91 0.89
N GLY A 90 17.18 -16.18 1.80
CA GLY A 90 17.39 -16.09 3.26
C GLY A 90 17.38 -14.66 3.81
N ALA A 91 17.16 -13.64 2.98
CA ALA A 91 17.21 -12.23 3.39
C ALA A 91 16.17 -11.91 4.48
N LEU A 92 14.96 -12.49 4.41
CA LEU A 92 13.93 -12.35 5.44
C LEU A 92 14.45 -12.73 6.84
N PHE A 93 15.13 -13.87 6.94
CA PHE A 93 15.64 -14.42 8.21
C PHE A 93 16.89 -13.69 8.71
N GLN A 94 17.52 -12.86 7.89
CA GLN A 94 18.61 -11.97 8.29
C GLN A 94 18.12 -10.58 8.71
N SER A 95 16.82 -10.27 8.54
CA SER A 95 16.25 -8.99 8.95
C SER A 95 16.32 -8.81 10.47
N GLU A 96 16.55 -7.57 10.92
CA GLU A 96 16.57 -7.24 12.35
C GLU A 96 15.20 -7.53 13.01
N THR A 97 14.10 -7.36 12.26
CA THR A 97 12.76 -7.68 12.74
C THR A 97 12.62 -9.17 13.05
N TRP A 98 12.98 -10.07 12.12
CA TRP A 98 12.90 -11.51 12.36
C TRP A 98 13.79 -11.94 13.53
N LYS A 99 15.04 -11.48 13.55
CA LYS A 99 15.98 -11.78 14.64
C LYS A 99 15.48 -11.32 16.00
N GLY A 100 14.86 -10.14 16.05
CA GLY A 100 14.26 -9.60 17.28
C GLY A 100 13.12 -10.47 17.80
N LEU A 101 12.20 -10.88 16.91
CA LEU A 101 11.07 -11.76 17.27
C LEU A 101 11.54 -13.12 17.78
N VAL A 102 12.51 -13.74 17.12
CA VAL A 102 13.09 -15.02 17.55
C VAL A 102 13.84 -14.87 18.89
N ALA A 103 14.65 -13.82 19.02
CA ALA A 103 15.39 -13.55 20.26
C ALA A 103 14.45 -13.34 21.46
N ASN A 104 13.31 -12.67 21.27
CA ASN A 104 12.28 -12.52 22.30
C ASN A 104 11.75 -13.89 22.76
N CYS A 105 11.47 -14.80 21.83
CA CYS A 105 11.02 -16.15 22.18
C CYS A 105 12.06 -16.94 22.96
N ILE A 106 13.33 -16.87 22.55
CA ILE A 106 14.42 -17.65 23.16
C ILE A 106 14.83 -17.05 24.51
N ASN A 107 15.09 -15.74 24.55
CA ASN A 107 15.68 -15.09 25.72
C ASN A 107 14.65 -14.80 26.82
N ASN A 108 13.41 -14.49 26.43
CA ASN A 108 12.35 -14.14 27.38
C ASN A 108 11.33 -15.27 27.58
N GLY A 109 11.56 -16.44 26.95
CA GLY A 109 10.67 -17.60 27.06
C GLY A 109 9.26 -17.32 26.53
N LYS A 110 9.11 -16.45 25.51
CA LYS A 110 7.84 -16.10 24.91
C LYS A 110 7.44 -17.09 23.82
N ALA A 111 6.15 -17.11 23.49
CA ALA A 111 5.64 -17.90 22.36
C ALA A 111 5.75 -17.11 21.05
N PHE A 112 5.83 -17.82 19.94
CA PHE A 112 5.79 -17.25 18.61
C PHE A 112 4.43 -17.56 17.96
N HIS A 113 3.72 -16.55 17.54
CA HIS A 113 2.40 -16.69 16.92
C HIS A 113 2.45 -16.31 15.44
N PHE A 114 1.81 -17.12 14.60
CA PHE A 114 1.66 -16.89 13.18
C PHE A 114 0.16 -16.77 12.86
N LEU A 115 -0.26 -15.59 12.45
CA LEU A 115 -1.64 -15.27 12.08
C LEU A 115 -1.72 -15.05 10.57
N GLY A 116 -2.71 -15.61 9.90
CA GLY A 116 -2.94 -15.34 8.48
C GLY A 116 -3.81 -16.35 7.77
N LEU A 117 -4.01 -16.12 6.49
CA LEU A 117 -4.84 -16.92 5.61
C LEU A 117 -4.13 -18.22 5.21
N LEU A 118 -4.74 -19.36 5.48
CA LEU A 118 -4.14 -20.67 5.26
C LEU A 118 -4.59 -21.25 3.90
N SER A 119 -3.89 -20.89 2.84
CA SER A 119 -4.08 -21.46 1.50
C SER A 119 -2.86 -21.19 0.59
N ASP A 120 -2.89 -21.75 -0.60
CA ASP A 120 -1.96 -21.48 -1.69
C ASP A 120 -2.55 -20.55 -2.77
N GLY A 121 -3.66 -19.89 -2.46
CA GLY A 121 -4.38 -18.99 -3.38
C GLY A 121 -3.55 -17.81 -3.88
N ASN A 122 -2.47 -17.48 -3.18
CA ASN A 122 -1.46 -16.49 -3.59
C ASN A 122 -2.00 -15.07 -3.85
N VAL A 123 -3.14 -14.75 -3.25
CA VAL A 123 -3.78 -13.43 -3.30
C VAL A 123 -3.44 -12.63 -2.04
N HIS A 124 -3.63 -13.19 -0.85
CA HIS A 124 -3.35 -12.55 0.44
C HIS A 124 -2.13 -13.13 1.14
N SER A 125 -1.89 -14.42 0.92
CA SER A 125 -0.85 -15.21 1.61
C SER A 125 -0.44 -16.40 0.73
N ASN A 126 0.59 -17.10 1.18
CA ASN A 126 0.94 -18.41 0.64
C ASN A 126 1.34 -19.35 1.77
N ILE A 127 0.76 -20.55 1.81
CA ILE A 127 1.04 -21.56 2.84
C ILE A 127 2.53 -21.93 2.90
N GLN A 128 3.26 -21.91 1.78
CA GLN A 128 4.69 -22.20 1.74
C GLN A 128 5.51 -21.14 2.48
N HIS A 129 5.06 -19.88 2.50
CA HIS A 129 5.69 -18.84 3.30
C HIS A 129 5.56 -19.15 4.79
N LEU A 130 4.37 -19.54 5.26
CA LEU A 130 4.16 -19.99 6.65
C LEU A 130 5.06 -21.18 6.99
N PHE A 131 5.15 -22.16 6.10
CA PHE A 131 5.99 -23.34 6.32
C PHE A 131 7.47 -22.98 6.47
N ALA A 132 7.96 -22.05 5.63
CA ALA A 132 9.32 -21.55 5.74
C ALA A 132 9.58 -20.83 7.08
N LEU A 133 8.64 -19.98 7.52
CA LEU A 133 8.74 -19.29 8.80
C LEU A 133 8.78 -20.28 9.98
N LEU A 134 7.91 -21.29 10.00
CA LEU A 134 7.86 -22.32 11.05
C LEU A 134 9.14 -23.15 11.09
N ARG A 135 9.66 -23.59 9.94
CA ARG A 135 10.92 -24.36 9.86
C ARG A 135 12.11 -23.56 10.36
N HIS A 136 12.21 -22.28 10.00
CA HIS A 136 13.28 -21.41 10.46
C HIS A 136 13.18 -21.11 11.96
N ALA A 137 11.99 -20.80 12.47
CA ALA A 137 11.79 -20.59 13.90
C ALA A 137 12.23 -21.83 14.71
N HIS A 138 11.87 -23.04 14.24
CA HIS A 138 12.29 -24.29 14.86
C HIS A 138 13.82 -24.49 14.80
N ALA A 139 14.42 -24.29 13.62
CA ALA A 139 15.86 -24.42 13.43
C ALA A 139 16.68 -23.45 14.30
N GLU A 140 16.14 -22.26 14.55
CA GLU A 140 16.75 -21.25 15.41
C GLU A 140 16.48 -21.48 16.91
N GLY A 141 15.70 -22.50 17.27
CA GLY A 141 15.52 -22.95 18.66
C GLY A 141 14.28 -22.42 19.37
N VAL A 142 13.31 -21.85 18.64
CA VAL A 142 12.00 -21.47 19.21
C VAL A 142 11.28 -22.74 19.68
N LYS A 143 10.85 -22.77 20.93
CA LYS A 143 10.24 -23.95 21.56
C LYS A 143 8.72 -23.99 21.46
N ARG A 144 8.06 -22.83 21.37
CA ARG A 144 6.60 -22.73 21.32
C ARG A 144 6.18 -21.87 20.15
N ALA A 145 5.45 -22.45 19.19
CA ALA A 145 4.93 -21.76 18.05
C ALA A 145 3.49 -22.16 17.77
N TYR A 146 2.62 -21.18 17.58
CA TYR A 146 1.19 -21.38 17.45
C TYR A 146 0.65 -20.68 16.21
N CYS A 147 -0.19 -21.40 15.45
CA CYS A 147 -0.82 -20.89 14.24
C CYS A 147 -2.27 -20.49 14.50
N HIS A 148 -2.62 -19.29 14.08
CA HIS A 148 -4.00 -18.77 14.08
C HIS A 148 -4.43 -18.68 12.61
N ILE A 149 -5.25 -19.64 12.18
CA ILE A 149 -5.54 -19.89 10.78
C ILE A 149 -6.84 -19.24 10.33
N LEU A 150 -6.78 -18.44 9.27
CA LEU A 150 -7.97 -17.93 8.60
C LEU A 150 -8.27 -18.85 7.41
N LEU A 151 -9.54 -19.27 7.29
CA LEU A 151 -9.95 -20.20 6.26
C LEU A 151 -10.35 -19.45 4.99
N ASP A 152 -9.86 -19.91 3.86
CA ASP A 152 -10.02 -19.23 2.57
C ASP A 152 -11.36 -19.57 1.89
N GLY A 153 -11.42 -20.53 1.03
CA GLY A 153 -12.62 -20.91 0.28
C GLY A 153 -13.14 -19.86 -0.69
N ARG A 154 -12.30 -18.83 -1.00
CA ARG A 154 -12.59 -17.76 -1.94
C ARG A 154 -11.56 -17.67 -3.06
N ASP A 155 -10.28 -17.63 -2.72
CA ASP A 155 -9.17 -17.58 -3.66
C ASP A 155 -8.72 -18.99 -4.07
N VAL A 156 -9.29 -20.01 -3.41
CA VAL A 156 -9.15 -21.45 -3.64
C VAL A 156 -10.54 -22.09 -3.62
N PRO A 157 -10.69 -23.40 -3.98
CA PRO A 157 -11.99 -24.07 -3.94
C PRO A 157 -12.72 -23.91 -2.61
N ALA A 158 -14.02 -23.72 -2.67
CA ALA A 158 -14.87 -23.27 -1.56
C ALA A 158 -14.81 -24.13 -0.28
N THR A 159 -14.41 -25.40 -0.40
CA THR A 159 -14.36 -26.38 0.70
C THR A 159 -13.03 -27.11 0.79
N SER A 160 -11.93 -26.46 0.39
CA SER A 160 -10.58 -27.05 0.38
C SER A 160 -9.80 -26.89 1.70
N ALA A 161 -10.35 -26.23 2.72
CA ALA A 161 -9.62 -25.91 3.96
C ALA A 161 -8.98 -27.12 4.65
N LEU A 162 -9.65 -28.29 4.64
CA LEU A 162 -9.11 -29.51 5.26
C LEU A 162 -7.82 -30.00 4.60
N GLU A 163 -7.62 -29.75 3.31
CA GLU A 163 -6.38 -30.10 2.60
C GLU A 163 -5.21 -29.26 3.11
N TYR A 164 -5.41 -27.97 3.34
CA TYR A 164 -4.39 -27.08 3.89
C TYR A 164 -4.14 -27.34 5.37
N VAL A 165 -5.19 -27.60 6.14
CA VAL A 165 -5.06 -27.99 7.56
C VAL A 165 -4.26 -29.28 7.68
N ALA A 166 -4.51 -30.30 6.84
CA ALA A 166 -3.73 -31.53 6.87
C ALA A 166 -2.24 -31.31 6.59
N GLN A 167 -1.91 -30.49 5.58
CA GLN A 167 -0.52 -30.13 5.27
C GLN A 167 0.17 -29.42 6.44
N LEU A 168 -0.52 -28.46 7.08
CA LEU A 168 0.01 -27.76 8.25
C LEU A 168 0.20 -28.70 9.44
N GLU A 169 -0.79 -29.55 9.75
CA GLU A 169 -0.70 -30.53 10.84
C GLU A 169 0.45 -31.53 10.63
N ASP A 170 0.70 -31.96 9.39
CA ASP A 170 1.84 -32.83 9.08
C ASP A 170 3.18 -32.13 9.35
N LEU A 171 3.32 -30.86 8.95
CA LEU A 171 4.51 -30.08 9.27
C LEU A 171 4.67 -29.86 10.79
N LEU A 172 3.61 -29.48 11.50
CA LEU A 172 3.67 -29.25 12.94
C LEU A 172 4.06 -30.55 13.67
N ARG A 173 3.60 -31.71 13.22
CA ARG A 173 4.01 -33.02 13.75
C ARG A 173 5.50 -33.28 13.54
N GLU A 174 6.02 -32.94 12.36
CA GLU A 174 7.47 -33.04 12.05
C GLU A 174 8.30 -32.15 12.98
N LEU A 175 7.83 -30.93 13.26
CA LEU A 175 8.55 -29.95 14.08
C LEU A 175 8.40 -30.18 15.59
N ASN A 176 7.44 -30.96 16.05
CA ASN A 176 7.23 -31.29 17.45
C ASN A 176 8.24 -32.33 17.93
N THR A 177 9.49 -31.91 17.98
CA THR A 177 10.58 -32.67 18.63
C THR A 177 10.54 -32.49 20.14
N GLU A 178 11.40 -33.23 20.89
CA GLU A 178 11.43 -33.15 22.34
C GLU A 178 11.61 -31.70 22.84
N GLY A 179 10.72 -31.27 23.71
CA GLY A 179 10.71 -29.92 24.29
C GLY A 179 10.09 -28.82 23.38
N CYS A 180 9.52 -29.19 22.25
CA CYS A 180 8.79 -28.25 21.38
C CYS A 180 7.28 -28.44 21.51
N ASP A 181 6.53 -27.34 21.39
CA ASP A 181 5.06 -27.33 21.31
C ASP A 181 4.62 -26.41 20.15
N TYR A 182 4.37 -27.03 19.00
CA TYR A 182 3.92 -26.39 17.77
C TYR A 182 2.50 -26.87 17.44
N ALA A 183 1.53 -25.97 17.39
CA ALA A 183 0.12 -26.35 17.20
C ALA A 183 -0.71 -25.28 16.49
N ILE A 184 -1.84 -25.68 15.93
CA ILE A 184 -2.91 -24.76 15.57
C ILE A 184 -3.65 -24.37 16.84
N ALA A 185 -3.79 -23.08 17.11
CA ALA A 185 -4.42 -22.57 18.33
C ALA A 185 -5.84 -22.07 18.13
N SER A 186 -6.13 -21.46 16.99
CA SER A 186 -7.44 -20.92 16.69
C SER A 186 -7.65 -20.71 15.19
N GLY A 187 -8.87 -20.42 14.79
CA GLY A 187 -9.16 -20.06 13.42
C GLY A 187 -10.61 -19.66 13.18
N GLY A 188 -10.95 -19.52 11.91
CA GLY A 188 -12.28 -19.20 11.41
C GLY A 188 -12.25 -18.68 10.00
N GLY A 189 -13.43 -18.58 9.37
CA GLY A 189 -13.57 -18.10 8.00
C GLY A 189 -13.14 -16.65 7.84
N ARG A 190 -12.40 -16.35 6.77
CA ARG A 190 -11.89 -15.00 6.47
C ARG A 190 -12.96 -13.93 6.34
N MET A 191 -14.21 -14.29 6.12
CA MET A 191 -15.35 -13.39 6.03
C MET A 191 -16.13 -13.28 7.35
N GLN A 192 -15.68 -13.97 8.40
CA GLN A 192 -16.30 -13.97 9.73
C GLN A 192 -15.42 -13.27 10.77
N ILE A 193 -14.10 -13.40 10.65
CA ILE A 193 -13.15 -12.84 11.61
C ILE A 193 -11.95 -12.20 10.92
N THR A 194 -11.34 -11.22 11.56
CA THR A 194 -10.00 -10.66 11.34
C THR A 194 -9.83 -9.87 10.04
N MET A 195 -10.23 -10.43 8.89
CA MET A 195 -9.90 -9.93 7.57
C MET A 195 -10.93 -8.94 7.01
N ASP A 196 -11.34 -7.96 7.79
CA ASP A 196 -12.09 -6.82 7.26
C ASP A 196 -11.20 -5.91 6.42
N ARG A 197 -11.78 -5.02 5.65
CA ARG A 197 -11.09 -4.00 4.87
C ARG A 197 -11.90 -2.72 4.77
N TYR A 198 -11.18 -1.61 4.67
CA TYR A 198 -11.76 -0.29 4.46
C TYR A 198 -12.70 0.13 5.61
N GLU A 199 -12.39 -0.31 6.82
CA GLU A 199 -13.16 -0.04 8.04
C GLU A 199 -14.66 -0.36 7.90
N ALA A 200 -15.00 -1.36 7.06
CA ALA A 200 -16.38 -1.69 6.76
C ALA A 200 -17.09 -2.42 7.90
N ASN A 201 -16.34 -3.18 8.72
CA ASN A 201 -16.90 -4.04 9.75
C ASN A 201 -15.91 -4.31 10.90
N TRP A 202 -15.63 -3.32 11.71
CA TRP A 202 -14.78 -3.48 12.91
C TRP A 202 -15.20 -4.61 13.85
N PRO A 203 -16.51 -4.92 14.06
CA PRO A 203 -16.93 -6.11 14.82
C PRO A 203 -16.36 -7.43 14.30
N MET A 204 -16.07 -7.55 13.00
CA MET A 204 -15.41 -8.72 12.42
C MET A 204 -13.94 -8.81 12.86
N VAL A 205 -13.24 -7.68 12.94
CA VAL A 205 -11.86 -7.61 13.46
C VAL A 205 -11.84 -7.91 14.96
N GLU A 206 -12.80 -7.36 15.73
CA GLU A 206 -12.98 -7.66 17.14
C GLU A 206 -13.25 -9.15 17.38
N ALA A 207 -14.06 -9.78 16.54
CA ALA A 207 -14.31 -11.22 16.64
C ALA A 207 -13.02 -12.03 16.47
N GLY A 208 -12.15 -11.62 15.54
CA GLY A 208 -10.80 -12.19 15.39
C GLY A 208 -9.93 -11.96 16.62
N TRP A 209 -9.94 -10.75 17.17
CA TRP A 209 -9.21 -10.42 18.40
C TRP A 209 -9.64 -11.30 19.57
N ARG A 210 -10.94 -11.40 19.80
CA ARG A 210 -11.50 -12.26 20.85
C ARG A 210 -11.10 -13.72 20.69
N THR A 211 -11.02 -14.19 19.45
CA THR A 211 -10.65 -15.57 19.12
C THR A 211 -9.16 -15.82 19.37
N HIS A 212 -8.28 -14.99 18.81
CA HIS A 212 -6.84 -15.25 18.79
C HIS A 212 -6.14 -14.77 20.05
N VAL A 213 -6.55 -13.62 20.62
CA VAL A 213 -5.92 -13.01 21.78
C VAL A 213 -6.60 -13.45 23.08
N GLN A 214 -7.93 -13.50 23.13
CA GLN A 214 -8.66 -13.80 24.35
C GLN A 214 -9.10 -15.26 24.47
N GLY A 215 -9.01 -16.06 23.40
CA GLY A 215 -9.44 -17.46 23.39
C GLY A 215 -10.93 -17.66 23.54
N LEU A 216 -11.71 -16.66 23.10
CA LEU A 216 -13.18 -16.58 23.26
C LEU A 216 -13.89 -16.97 21.95
N ALA A 217 -13.96 -18.25 21.69
CA ALA A 217 -14.80 -18.86 20.65
C ALA A 217 -15.16 -20.29 21.05
N ARG A 218 -16.01 -20.95 20.26
CA ARG A 218 -16.35 -22.36 20.49
C ARG A 218 -15.09 -23.21 20.42
N ARG A 219 -14.96 -24.14 21.34
CA ARG A 219 -13.77 -24.97 21.54
C ARG A 219 -13.93 -26.32 20.84
N PHE A 220 -12.82 -26.78 20.26
CA PHE A 220 -12.74 -28.09 19.60
C PHE A 220 -11.38 -28.73 19.86
N PRO A 221 -11.27 -30.07 19.86
CA PRO A 221 -10.00 -30.78 20.06
C PRO A 221 -9.00 -30.55 18.91
N SER A 222 -9.49 -30.16 17.72
CA SER A 222 -8.66 -29.90 16.55
C SER A 222 -9.34 -28.96 15.57
N ALA A 223 -8.55 -28.32 14.70
CA ALA A 223 -9.07 -27.51 13.60
C ALA A 223 -9.92 -28.36 12.62
N LYS A 224 -9.49 -29.58 12.34
CA LYS A 224 -10.24 -30.51 11.49
C LYS A 224 -11.66 -30.73 12.04
N GLU A 225 -11.78 -31.06 13.30
CA GLU A 225 -13.08 -31.33 13.93
C GLU A 225 -13.97 -30.08 13.96
N ALA A 226 -13.39 -28.90 14.18
CA ALA A 226 -14.10 -27.64 14.09
C ALA A 226 -14.71 -27.41 12.70
N ILE A 227 -13.92 -27.58 11.66
CA ILE A 227 -14.36 -27.40 10.26
C ILE A 227 -15.43 -28.41 9.88
N GLU A 228 -15.23 -29.68 10.19
CA GLU A 228 -16.20 -30.75 9.89
C GLU A 228 -17.53 -30.52 10.62
N THR A 229 -17.49 -30.16 11.90
CA THR A 229 -18.68 -29.87 12.71
C THR A 229 -19.44 -28.66 12.16
N TYR A 230 -18.75 -27.55 11.91
CA TYR A 230 -19.39 -26.35 11.37
C TYR A 230 -19.99 -26.57 9.98
N ARG A 231 -19.29 -27.30 9.10
CA ARG A 231 -19.87 -27.66 7.78
C ARG A 231 -21.14 -28.47 7.92
N ALA A 232 -21.18 -29.42 8.86
CA ALA A 232 -22.36 -30.22 9.13
C ALA A 232 -23.53 -29.40 9.71
N GLU A 233 -23.23 -28.44 10.58
CA GLU A 233 -24.24 -27.60 11.25
C GLU A 233 -24.78 -26.48 10.37
N THR A 234 -23.91 -25.83 9.59
CA THR A 234 -24.23 -24.57 8.89
C THR A 234 -24.37 -24.72 7.38
N ASN A 235 -23.83 -25.77 6.80
CA ASN A 235 -23.67 -25.96 5.36
C ASN A 235 -22.97 -24.79 4.64
N CYS A 236 -22.11 -24.04 5.38
CA CYS A 236 -21.34 -22.92 4.85
C CYS A 236 -20.08 -23.39 4.13
N ILE A 237 -19.62 -22.56 3.18
CA ILE A 237 -18.29 -22.70 2.59
C ILE A 237 -17.23 -22.17 3.56
N ASP A 238 -15.97 -22.50 3.34
CA ASP A 238 -14.89 -22.26 4.31
C ASP A 238 -14.71 -20.80 4.71
N GLN A 239 -14.86 -19.87 3.78
CA GLN A 239 -14.74 -18.42 4.10
C GLN A 239 -15.76 -17.91 5.12
N ASP A 240 -16.90 -18.62 5.26
CA ASP A 240 -18.03 -18.21 6.10
C ASP A 240 -18.16 -19.06 7.37
N LEU A 241 -17.22 -19.98 7.63
CA LEU A 241 -17.24 -20.80 8.84
C LEU A 241 -16.98 -19.95 10.10
N PRO A 242 -17.73 -20.21 11.20
CA PRO A 242 -17.55 -19.47 12.44
C PRO A 242 -16.15 -19.62 13.06
N ALA A 243 -15.82 -18.71 13.97
CA ALA A 243 -14.59 -18.77 14.76
C ALA A 243 -14.53 -20.00 15.65
N PHE A 244 -13.32 -20.55 15.85
CA PHE A 244 -13.04 -21.64 16.77
C PHE A 244 -11.72 -21.46 17.50
N VAL A 245 -11.64 -22.07 18.68
CA VAL A 245 -10.42 -22.20 19.48
C VAL A 245 -10.10 -23.67 19.64
N VAL A 246 -8.84 -24.05 19.41
CA VAL A 246 -8.39 -25.42 19.67
C VAL A 246 -8.07 -25.56 21.15
N GLU A 247 -8.63 -26.59 21.79
CA GLU A 247 -8.42 -26.86 23.20
C GLU A 247 -7.58 -28.11 23.46
N ARG A 248 -6.91 -28.09 24.58
CA ARG A 248 -6.18 -29.24 25.14
C ARG A 248 -6.47 -29.26 26.64
N ASN A 249 -7.00 -30.39 27.13
CA ASN A 249 -7.39 -30.55 28.53
C ASN A 249 -8.37 -29.47 29.05
N GLY A 250 -9.34 -29.06 28.23
CA GLY A 250 -10.36 -28.08 28.60
C GLY A 250 -9.89 -26.61 28.61
N GLN A 251 -8.65 -26.35 28.18
CA GLN A 251 -8.09 -25.01 28.04
C GLN A 251 -7.68 -24.73 26.58
N PRO A 252 -7.69 -23.47 26.12
CA PRO A 252 -7.11 -23.14 24.84
C PRO A 252 -5.67 -23.63 24.76
N VAL A 253 -5.29 -24.20 23.59
CA VAL A 253 -3.90 -24.64 23.34
C VAL A 253 -2.95 -23.47 23.54
N ALA A 254 -3.29 -22.31 23.01
CA ALA A 254 -2.59 -21.04 23.26
C ALA A 254 -3.50 -19.86 22.91
N THR A 255 -3.21 -18.72 23.53
CA THR A 255 -3.71 -17.40 23.16
C THR A 255 -2.52 -16.48 22.95
N ILE A 256 -2.67 -15.42 22.18
CA ILE A 256 -1.62 -14.40 22.03
C ILE A 256 -1.55 -13.60 23.33
N ALA A 257 -0.54 -13.87 24.14
CA ALA A 257 -0.35 -13.21 25.42
C ALA A 257 0.57 -11.99 25.32
N ASN A 258 0.46 -11.11 26.31
CA ASN A 258 1.31 -9.91 26.40
C ASN A 258 2.82 -10.29 26.36
N GLY A 259 3.55 -9.60 25.51
CA GLY A 259 4.97 -9.80 25.30
C GLY A 259 5.35 -10.97 24.38
N ASP A 260 4.39 -11.70 23.82
CA ASP A 260 4.69 -12.72 22.80
C ASP A 260 5.13 -12.09 21.48
N SER A 261 5.78 -12.88 20.62
CA SER A 261 6.09 -12.49 19.26
C SER A 261 4.96 -12.89 18.31
N VAL A 262 4.54 -11.98 17.44
CA VAL A 262 3.43 -12.22 16.51
C VAL A 262 3.83 -11.79 15.10
N VAL A 263 3.63 -12.67 14.13
CA VAL A 263 3.76 -12.38 12.70
C VAL A 263 2.40 -12.54 12.02
N LEU A 264 1.95 -11.48 11.35
CA LEU A 264 0.88 -11.55 10.37
C LEU A 264 1.52 -11.90 9.02
N TYR A 265 1.35 -13.15 8.56
CA TYR A 265 2.07 -13.62 7.36
C TYR A 265 1.37 -13.33 6.03
N ASN A 266 0.24 -12.63 6.05
CA ASN A 266 -0.36 -12.09 4.83
C ASN A 266 0.56 -11.02 4.23
N PHE A 267 0.74 -11.04 2.90
CA PHE A 267 1.54 -10.03 2.20
C PHE A 267 0.68 -8.93 1.55
N ARG A 268 -0.63 -9.15 1.38
CA ARG A 268 -1.55 -8.15 0.84
C ARG A 268 -2.14 -7.30 1.96
N GLY A 269 -2.03 -5.97 1.81
CA GLY A 269 -2.34 -5.01 2.86
C GLY A 269 -3.83 -4.79 3.12
N ASP A 270 -4.68 -4.81 2.09
CA ASP A 270 -6.08 -4.35 2.19
C ASP A 270 -6.90 -4.98 3.33
N ARG A 271 -6.64 -6.25 3.66
CA ARG A 271 -7.30 -6.99 4.75
C ARG A 271 -6.38 -7.32 5.93
N ALA A 272 -5.22 -6.68 5.99
CA ALA A 272 -4.23 -6.85 7.03
C ALA A 272 -4.06 -5.59 7.91
N GLN A 273 -4.44 -4.43 7.40
CA GLN A 273 -4.25 -3.14 8.08
C GLN A 273 -4.97 -3.06 9.42
N GLU A 274 -6.26 -3.39 9.47
CA GLU A 274 -7.09 -3.17 10.66
C GLU A 274 -6.66 -4.03 11.85
N ILE A 275 -6.37 -5.31 11.64
CA ILE A 275 -5.83 -6.16 12.72
C ILE A 275 -4.42 -5.72 13.12
N SER A 276 -3.62 -5.20 12.18
CA SER A 276 -2.30 -4.63 12.49
C SER A 276 -2.42 -3.38 13.36
N LEU A 277 -3.39 -2.51 13.09
CA LEU A 277 -3.71 -1.36 13.95
C LEU A 277 -4.02 -1.82 15.38
N ALA A 278 -4.83 -2.87 15.52
CA ALA A 278 -5.20 -3.40 16.82
C ALA A 278 -3.99 -3.94 17.62
N PHE A 279 -2.99 -4.53 16.95
CA PHE A 279 -1.77 -4.98 17.63
C PHE A 279 -0.78 -3.86 17.89
N ASP A 280 -0.62 -2.92 16.96
CA ASP A 280 0.54 -2.01 16.89
C ASP A 280 0.28 -0.64 17.54
N ARG A 281 -0.98 -0.14 17.50
CA ARG A 281 -1.30 1.20 18.00
C ARG A 281 -1.61 1.21 19.49
N LYS A 282 -0.97 2.14 20.22
CA LYS A 282 -1.24 2.36 21.65
C LYS A 282 -2.58 3.07 21.88
N ASP A 283 -2.92 3.99 20.99
CA ASP A 283 -4.14 4.82 20.99
C ASP A 283 -5.31 4.21 20.22
N PHE A 284 -5.30 2.89 20.03
CA PHE A 284 -6.37 2.16 19.35
C PHE A 284 -7.69 2.23 20.13
N ASP A 285 -8.77 2.61 19.46
CA ASP A 285 -10.08 2.92 20.06
C ASP A 285 -11.29 2.26 19.39
N LYS A 286 -11.07 1.34 18.42
CA LYS A 286 -12.17 0.77 17.61
C LYS A 286 -12.95 -0.32 18.34
N PHE A 287 -12.31 -1.01 19.29
CA PHE A 287 -12.95 -1.98 20.22
C PHE A 287 -12.10 -2.15 21.49
N ASP A 288 -12.70 -2.79 22.49
CA ASP A 288 -12.00 -3.09 23.75
C ASP A 288 -11.04 -4.28 23.58
N ARG A 289 -9.76 -4.03 23.78
CA ARG A 289 -8.69 -5.03 23.70
C ARG A 289 -8.50 -5.84 24.99
N GLY A 290 -9.28 -5.57 26.05
CA GLY A 290 -9.12 -6.19 27.36
C GLY A 290 -7.79 -5.83 28.03
N ASP A 291 -7.15 -6.80 28.65
CA ASP A 291 -5.88 -6.64 29.38
C ASP A 291 -4.63 -6.57 28.48
N TYR A 292 -4.81 -6.25 27.20
CA TYR A 292 -3.72 -6.17 26.25
C TYR A 292 -2.79 -4.99 26.53
N THR A 293 -1.50 -5.28 26.69
CA THR A 293 -0.46 -4.28 26.95
C THR A 293 0.58 -4.18 25.83
N GLY A 294 0.60 -5.15 24.91
CA GLY A 294 1.48 -5.18 23.78
C GLY A 294 2.13 -6.54 23.53
N VAL A 295 2.53 -6.74 22.30
CA VAL A 295 3.33 -7.88 21.79
C VAL A 295 4.43 -7.34 20.89
N ASP A 296 5.43 -8.17 20.56
CA ASP A 296 6.36 -7.88 19.47
C ASP A 296 5.67 -8.26 18.16
N PHE A 297 5.07 -7.28 17.49
CA PHE A 297 4.28 -7.49 16.28
C PHE A 297 5.04 -7.11 15.02
N ALA A 298 4.93 -7.95 13.98
CA ALA A 298 5.38 -7.64 12.64
C ALA A 298 4.39 -8.13 11.57
N GLY A 299 4.26 -7.36 10.51
CA GLY A 299 3.65 -7.82 9.26
C GLY A 299 4.66 -8.49 8.34
N MET A 300 4.18 -9.13 7.29
CA MET A 300 5.06 -9.65 6.24
C MET A 300 5.71 -8.52 5.45
N LEU A 301 4.91 -7.52 5.09
CA LEU A 301 5.30 -6.29 4.40
C LEU A 301 4.78 -5.08 5.18
N GLU A 302 5.22 -3.89 4.82
CA GLU A 302 4.52 -2.65 5.16
C GLU A 302 3.21 -2.62 4.37
N TYR A 303 2.07 -2.58 5.05
CA TYR A 303 0.75 -2.65 4.42
C TYR A 303 0.23 -1.29 3.99
N ASP A 304 0.69 -0.25 4.66
CA ASP A 304 0.35 1.14 4.38
C ASP A 304 1.50 2.05 4.81
N GLY A 305 2.19 2.62 3.86
CA GLY A 305 3.33 3.48 4.12
C GLY A 305 2.95 4.90 4.52
N ASP A 306 1.76 5.36 4.16
CA ASP A 306 1.25 6.67 4.59
C ASP A 306 0.91 6.62 6.09
N LEU A 307 0.26 5.55 6.53
CA LEU A 307 -0.05 5.28 7.94
C LEU A 307 1.10 4.63 8.70
N LYS A 308 2.14 4.15 8.01
CA LYS A 308 3.26 3.37 8.57
C LYS A 308 2.78 2.18 9.39
N ILE A 309 2.06 1.29 8.73
CA ILE A 309 1.46 0.10 9.33
C ILE A 309 1.86 -1.15 8.56
N PRO A 310 2.35 -2.15 9.29
CA PRO A 310 2.74 -2.12 10.70
C PRO A 310 4.06 -1.38 10.91
N THR A 311 4.38 -1.02 12.15
CA THR A 311 5.65 -0.38 12.51
C THR A 311 6.86 -1.26 12.17
N HIS A 312 6.71 -2.59 12.30
CA HIS A 312 7.74 -3.58 11.97
C HIS A 312 7.22 -4.57 10.94
N TYR A 313 8.06 -4.91 9.97
CA TYR A 313 7.74 -5.89 8.93
C TYR A 313 8.99 -6.69 8.53
N LEU A 314 8.78 -7.89 7.96
CA LEU A 314 9.84 -8.87 7.72
C LEU A 314 10.60 -8.62 6.42
N VAL A 315 9.90 -8.18 5.36
CA VAL A 315 10.46 -8.02 4.03
C VAL A 315 10.47 -6.56 3.64
N GLN A 316 11.64 -6.03 3.34
CA GLN A 316 11.82 -4.65 2.91
C GLN A 316 11.44 -4.50 1.42
N PRO A 317 10.89 -3.34 1.00
CA PRO A 317 10.74 -3.03 -0.42
C PRO A 317 12.09 -3.14 -1.14
N PRO A 318 12.13 -3.66 -2.38
CA PRO A 318 13.38 -3.73 -3.14
C PRO A 318 13.87 -2.33 -3.52
N VAL A 319 15.18 -2.15 -3.59
CA VAL A 319 15.77 -0.96 -4.21
C VAL A 319 15.71 -1.12 -5.73
N ILE A 320 14.91 -0.29 -6.38
CA ILE A 320 14.70 -0.32 -7.83
C ILE A 320 15.84 0.45 -8.50
N LYS A 321 16.42 -0.13 -9.55
CA LYS A 321 17.50 0.47 -10.35
C LYS A 321 16.99 0.95 -11.69
N ASN A 322 17.84 1.73 -12.38
CA ASN A 322 17.52 2.36 -13.65
C ASN A 322 16.30 3.29 -13.54
N THR A 323 16.32 4.16 -12.55
CA THR A 323 15.29 5.17 -12.35
C THR A 323 15.48 6.36 -13.31
N LEU A 324 14.45 7.20 -13.44
CA LEU A 324 14.56 8.43 -14.24
C LEU A 324 15.67 9.34 -13.72
N THR A 325 15.78 9.51 -12.40
CA THR A 325 16.87 10.28 -11.78
C THR A 325 18.25 9.74 -12.15
N GLU A 326 18.45 8.42 -12.11
CA GLU A 326 19.72 7.82 -12.54
C GLU A 326 20.03 8.12 -14.02
N LEU A 327 19.01 8.05 -14.88
CA LEU A 327 19.16 8.38 -16.31
C LEU A 327 19.51 9.87 -16.50
N LEU A 328 18.83 10.77 -15.78
CA LEU A 328 19.09 12.20 -15.85
C LEU A 328 20.51 12.53 -15.37
N CYS A 329 20.93 11.99 -14.23
CA CYS A 329 22.27 12.17 -13.68
C CYS A 329 23.36 11.65 -14.64
N ALA A 330 23.15 10.50 -15.27
CA ALA A 330 24.07 9.94 -16.28
C ALA A 330 24.27 10.86 -17.49
N HIS A 331 23.30 11.73 -17.78
CA HIS A 331 23.36 12.73 -18.86
C HIS A 331 23.67 14.15 -18.38
N ASN A 332 24.11 14.32 -17.13
CA ASN A 332 24.39 15.63 -16.48
C ASN A 332 23.20 16.60 -16.53
N LEU A 333 21.98 16.08 -16.49
CA LEU A 333 20.77 16.89 -16.40
C LEU A 333 20.42 17.16 -14.93
N ARG A 334 19.97 18.37 -14.65
CA ARG A 334 19.63 18.82 -13.30
C ARG A 334 18.15 18.65 -13.03
N GLU A 335 17.83 18.14 -11.85
CA GLU A 335 16.45 17.99 -11.42
C GLU A 335 16.14 18.72 -10.11
N TYR A 336 14.86 19.05 -9.96
CA TYR A 336 14.28 19.68 -8.79
C TYR A 336 13.03 18.93 -8.36
N ALA A 337 12.89 18.68 -7.06
CA ALA A 337 11.71 18.06 -6.47
C ALA A 337 11.24 18.86 -5.26
N VAL A 338 9.93 19.09 -5.15
CA VAL A 338 9.32 19.78 -4.01
C VAL A 338 7.98 19.16 -3.64
N SER A 339 7.75 19.02 -2.35
CA SER A 339 6.44 18.81 -1.75
C SER A 339 6.48 19.26 -0.29
N GLU A 340 5.32 19.23 0.36
CA GLU A 340 5.28 19.38 1.81
C GLU A 340 5.61 18.05 2.52
N THR A 341 5.88 18.09 3.83
CA THR A 341 6.34 16.98 4.67
C THR A 341 5.57 15.67 4.41
N GLN A 342 4.24 15.75 4.22
CA GLN A 342 3.38 14.58 4.03
C GLN A 342 3.76 13.75 2.79
N LYS A 343 4.24 14.38 1.73
CA LYS A 343 4.57 13.71 0.45
C LYS A 343 6.00 13.98 -0.04
N TYR A 344 6.84 14.57 0.80
CA TYR A 344 8.26 14.78 0.48
C TYR A 344 9.00 13.46 0.18
N GLY A 345 8.77 12.43 0.99
CA GLY A 345 9.33 11.10 0.76
C GLY A 345 8.88 10.48 -0.58
N HIS A 346 7.68 10.83 -1.05
CA HIS A 346 7.15 10.30 -2.31
C HIS A 346 7.85 10.92 -3.52
N VAL A 347 8.13 12.20 -3.51
CA VAL A 347 8.87 12.87 -4.61
C VAL A 347 10.38 12.67 -4.54
N THR A 348 10.90 12.01 -3.50
CA THR A 348 12.34 11.75 -3.29
C THR A 348 12.64 10.26 -3.19
N TYR A 349 12.38 9.64 -2.03
CA TYR A 349 12.69 8.25 -1.73
C TYR A 349 11.96 7.25 -2.66
N PHE A 350 10.62 7.31 -2.70
CA PHE A 350 9.83 6.40 -3.53
C PHE A 350 10.01 6.67 -5.03
N TRP A 351 10.09 7.94 -5.43
CA TRP A 351 10.42 8.32 -6.81
C TRP A 351 11.75 7.71 -7.27
N ASN A 352 12.72 7.66 -6.40
CA ASN A 352 14.05 7.08 -6.68
C ASN A 352 14.11 5.57 -6.43
N GLY A 353 13.00 4.86 -6.46
CA GLY A 353 12.95 3.41 -6.35
C GLY A 353 13.31 2.90 -4.96
N ASN A 354 12.76 3.49 -3.91
CA ASN A 354 13.01 3.16 -2.51
C ASN A 354 14.47 3.38 -2.10
N ARG A 355 15.10 4.38 -2.68
CA ARG A 355 16.49 4.75 -2.40
C ARG A 355 16.58 5.93 -1.44
N SER A 356 17.30 5.75 -0.34
CA SER A 356 17.66 6.84 0.55
C SER A 356 18.77 7.70 -0.04
N GLY A 357 18.65 9.03 0.12
CA GLY A 357 19.61 9.99 -0.37
C GLY A 357 19.53 10.23 -1.87
N LYS A 358 20.40 11.05 -2.37
CA LYS A 358 20.50 11.44 -3.77
C LYS A 358 21.38 10.48 -4.58
N VAL A 359 21.14 10.43 -5.88
CA VAL A 359 22.06 9.80 -6.84
C VAL A 359 23.27 10.73 -7.05
N SER A 360 23.01 12.05 -7.15
CA SER A 360 24.05 13.08 -7.30
C SER A 360 23.73 14.32 -6.47
N GLU A 361 24.60 14.68 -5.54
CA GLU A 361 24.45 15.90 -4.72
C GLU A 361 24.50 17.20 -5.55
N GLU A 362 25.16 17.17 -6.71
CA GLU A 362 25.31 18.35 -7.57
C GLU A 362 24.13 18.55 -8.52
N LEU A 363 23.46 17.48 -8.92
CA LEU A 363 22.45 17.50 -9.97
C LEU A 363 21.01 17.48 -9.45
N GLU A 364 20.82 17.07 -8.20
CA GLU A 364 19.49 16.96 -7.57
C GLU A 364 19.30 18.03 -6.50
N THR A 365 18.21 18.74 -6.58
CA THR A 365 17.75 19.69 -5.55
C THR A 365 16.40 19.24 -5.01
N TYR A 366 16.32 19.00 -3.71
CA TYR A 366 15.12 18.61 -3.00
C TYR A 366 14.72 19.69 -2.01
N GLU A 367 13.46 20.09 -2.05
CA GLU A 367 12.91 21.11 -1.17
C GLU A 367 11.70 20.56 -0.41
N GLU A 368 11.78 20.58 0.92
CA GLU A 368 10.68 20.19 1.80
C GLU A 368 10.03 21.45 2.38
N ILE A 369 8.70 21.50 2.29
CA ILE A 369 7.90 22.55 2.91
C ILE A 369 7.25 21.94 4.16
N PRO A 370 7.52 22.45 5.37
CA PRO A 370 6.91 21.92 6.59
C PRO A 370 5.40 21.97 6.55
N SER A 371 4.75 20.81 6.75
CA SER A 371 3.29 20.71 6.86
C SER A 371 2.82 21.32 8.18
N ASP A 372 1.60 21.86 8.18
CA ASP A 372 0.95 22.28 9.42
C ASP A 372 0.48 21.06 10.23
N VAL A 373 0.55 21.16 11.55
CA VAL A 373 0.10 20.11 12.48
C VAL A 373 -1.34 20.39 12.91
N ILE A 374 -2.25 20.33 11.95
CA ILE A 374 -3.70 20.50 12.14
C ILE A 374 -4.45 19.47 11.28
N PRO A 375 -5.70 19.12 11.61
CA PRO A 375 -6.50 18.26 10.76
C PRO A 375 -6.64 18.83 9.34
N PHE A 376 -6.45 18.01 8.32
CA PHE A 376 -6.37 18.48 6.93
C PHE A 376 -7.66 19.09 6.40
N ASP A 377 -8.81 18.65 6.90
CA ASP A 377 -10.11 19.23 6.55
C ASP A 377 -10.34 20.64 7.15
N GLN A 378 -9.57 21.03 8.15
CA GLN A 378 -9.60 22.39 8.71
C GLN A 378 -8.73 23.37 7.93
N ALA A 379 -7.77 22.87 7.14
CA ALA A 379 -6.93 23.67 6.26
C ALA A 379 -6.71 22.96 4.91
N PRO A 380 -7.76 22.80 4.09
CA PRO A 380 -7.71 22.01 2.87
C PRO A 380 -6.77 22.56 1.78
N ALA A 381 -6.38 23.83 1.86
CA ALA A 381 -5.34 24.39 1.01
C ALA A 381 -3.97 23.77 1.27
N MET A 382 -3.75 23.24 2.48
CA MET A 382 -2.46 22.70 2.91
C MET A 382 -1.30 23.66 2.51
N LYS A 383 -0.26 23.17 1.86
CA LYS A 383 0.86 24.00 1.37
C LYS A 383 0.86 24.16 -0.15
N SER A 384 -0.30 24.04 -0.80
CA SER A 384 -0.39 24.11 -2.27
C SER A 384 0.16 25.42 -2.83
N LYS A 385 -0.07 26.55 -2.13
CA LYS A 385 0.46 27.86 -2.53
C LYS A 385 1.98 27.89 -2.46
N GLU A 386 2.56 27.45 -1.35
CA GLU A 386 4.01 27.41 -1.13
C GLU A 386 4.70 26.46 -2.10
N ILE A 387 4.12 25.28 -2.36
CA ILE A 387 4.61 24.34 -3.37
C ILE A 387 4.63 25.00 -4.75
N THR A 388 3.56 25.69 -5.11
CA THR A 388 3.47 26.43 -6.37
C THR A 388 4.50 27.54 -6.46
N ASP A 389 4.67 28.33 -5.41
CA ASP A 389 5.66 29.44 -5.35
C ASP A 389 7.08 28.90 -5.54
N CYS A 390 7.44 27.78 -4.89
CA CYS A 390 8.74 27.11 -5.05
C CYS A 390 8.95 26.60 -6.47
N MET A 391 7.93 25.94 -7.06
CA MET A 391 8.01 25.46 -8.44
C MET A 391 8.20 26.60 -9.44
N VAL A 392 7.41 27.65 -9.36
CA VAL A 392 7.53 28.81 -10.27
C VAL A 392 8.90 29.46 -10.13
N LYS A 393 9.40 29.64 -8.89
CA LYS A 393 10.74 30.17 -8.62
C LYS A 393 11.84 29.28 -9.22
N ALA A 394 11.72 27.96 -9.06
CA ALA A 394 12.66 27.00 -9.65
C ALA A 394 12.64 27.06 -11.19
N MET A 395 11.48 27.16 -11.81
CA MET A 395 11.34 27.34 -13.26
C MET A 395 11.98 28.65 -13.72
N GLU A 396 11.74 29.76 -13.03
CA GLU A 396 12.32 31.09 -13.35
C GLU A 396 13.84 31.12 -13.23
N SER A 397 14.40 30.26 -12.40
CA SER A 397 15.87 30.16 -12.24
C SER A 397 16.58 29.64 -13.50
N GLY A 398 15.87 28.91 -14.37
CA GLY A 398 16.42 28.27 -15.56
C GLY A 398 17.52 27.24 -15.31
N LYS A 399 17.64 26.75 -14.07
CA LYS A 399 18.75 25.86 -13.67
C LYS A 399 18.48 24.39 -13.91
N TYR A 400 17.20 23.99 -14.05
CA TYR A 400 16.78 22.61 -14.02
C TYR A 400 16.23 22.18 -15.37
N ASP A 401 16.56 20.94 -15.77
CA ASP A 401 16.07 20.30 -16.98
C ASP A 401 14.76 19.54 -16.73
N PHE A 402 14.62 19.01 -15.51
CA PHE A 402 13.42 18.32 -15.06
C PHE A 402 13.01 18.79 -13.65
N LEU A 403 11.73 19.13 -13.49
CA LEU A 403 11.17 19.57 -12.21
C LEU A 403 9.92 18.76 -11.89
N ARG A 404 9.73 18.35 -10.65
CA ARG A 404 8.52 17.68 -10.19
C ARG A 404 8.01 18.24 -8.87
N CYS A 405 6.69 18.26 -8.72
CA CYS A 405 6.05 18.52 -7.43
C CYS A 405 4.89 17.56 -7.21
N ASN A 406 4.52 17.41 -5.94
CA ASN A 406 3.33 16.72 -5.52
C ASN A 406 2.45 17.68 -4.70
N PHE A 407 1.17 17.76 -5.06
CA PHE A 407 0.12 18.40 -4.28
C PHE A 407 -0.62 17.34 -3.48
N PRO A 408 -0.42 17.21 -2.15
CA PRO A 408 -1.01 16.15 -1.34
C PRO A 408 -2.51 16.26 -1.11
N ASN A 409 -3.09 17.39 -1.48
CA ASN A 409 -4.41 17.84 -1.06
C ASN A 409 -5.53 16.83 -1.33
N GLY A 410 -5.59 16.26 -2.54
CA GLY A 410 -6.66 15.32 -2.93
C GLY A 410 -6.66 14.06 -2.07
N ASP A 411 -5.49 13.55 -1.74
CA ASP A 411 -5.31 12.36 -0.92
C ASP A 411 -5.49 12.66 0.57
N MET A 412 -4.69 13.57 1.12
CA MET A 412 -4.66 13.83 2.56
C MET A 412 -5.98 14.39 3.08
N VAL A 413 -6.61 15.30 2.35
CA VAL A 413 -7.95 15.80 2.69
C VAL A 413 -9.01 14.75 2.39
N GLY A 414 -8.83 13.95 1.33
CA GLY A 414 -9.70 12.83 0.95
C GLY A 414 -9.88 11.81 2.07
N HIS A 415 -8.80 11.45 2.77
CA HIS A 415 -8.84 10.54 3.90
C HIS A 415 -9.66 11.03 5.10
N THR A 416 -9.97 12.33 5.19
CA THR A 416 -10.85 12.86 6.24
C THR A 416 -12.33 12.55 6.03
N GLY A 417 -12.73 12.19 4.80
CA GLY A 417 -14.13 11.96 4.43
C GLY A 417 -14.99 13.22 4.31
N ASN A 418 -14.40 14.40 4.48
CA ASN A 418 -15.11 15.69 4.40
C ASN A 418 -15.13 16.20 2.96
N ILE A 419 -16.21 15.91 2.23
CA ILE A 419 -16.36 16.23 0.81
C ILE A 419 -16.21 17.74 0.54
N GLU A 420 -16.78 18.61 1.38
CA GLU A 420 -16.68 20.07 1.20
C GLU A 420 -15.24 20.55 1.32
N ALA A 421 -14.47 19.96 2.23
CA ALA A 421 -13.05 20.25 2.37
C ALA A 421 -12.25 19.76 1.17
N VAL A 422 -12.56 18.58 0.64
CA VAL A 422 -11.90 18.04 -0.56
C VAL A 422 -12.20 18.89 -1.80
N VAL A 423 -13.42 19.39 -1.95
CA VAL A 423 -13.77 20.35 -3.03
C VAL A 423 -12.87 21.59 -2.96
N LYS A 424 -12.71 22.19 -1.79
CA LYS A 424 -11.79 23.33 -1.59
C LYS A 424 -10.33 22.97 -1.85
N ALA A 425 -9.92 21.78 -1.43
CA ALA A 425 -8.58 21.27 -1.68
C ALA A 425 -8.30 21.19 -3.19
N MET A 426 -9.24 20.67 -3.97
CA MET A 426 -9.14 20.57 -5.43
C MET A 426 -9.09 21.94 -6.11
N GLU A 427 -9.84 22.92 -5.62
CA GLU A 427 -9.79 24.30 -6.14
C GLU A 427 -8.42 24.94 -5.90
N CYS A 428 -7.78 24.69 -4.75
CA CYS A 428 -6.42 25.16 -4.47
C CYS A 428 -5.38 24.46 -5.37
N VAL A 429 -5.54 23.18 -5.64
CA VAL A 429 -4.67 22.44 -6.58
C VAL A 429 -4.84 23.00 -8.00
N ASP A 430 -6.07 23.25 -8.45
CA ASP A 430 -6.33 23.85 -9.77
C ASP A 430 -5.66 25.22 -9.94
N GLU A 431 -5.70 26.08 -8.90
CA GLU A 431 -5.00 27.37 -8.92
C GLU A 431 -3.48 27.17 -9.07
N GLY A 432 -2.90 26.23 -8.32
CA GLY A 432 -1.48 25.89 -8.41
C GLY A 432 -1.08 25.38 -9.80
N VAL A 433 -1.85 24.44 -10.34
CA VAL A 433 -1.68 23.95 -11.72
C VAL A 433 -1.75 25.10 -12.72
N GLY A 434 -2.75 25.97 -12.63
CA GLY A 434 -2.90 27.13 -13.50
C GLY A 434 -1.69 28.05 -13.50
N ARG A 435 -1.14 28.36 -12.33
CA ARG A 435 0.06 29.20 -12.18
C ARG A 435 1.31 28.54 -12.78
N ILE A 436 1.49 27.23 -12.60
CA ILE A 436 2.61 26.47 -13.20
C ILE A 436 2.47 26.45 -14.73
N ILE A 437 1.26 26.25 -15.27
CA ILE A 437 1.00 26.31 -16.73
C ILE A 437 1.35 27.70 -17.29
N GLU A 438 0.94 28.78 -16.65
CA GLU A 438 1.26 30.13 -17.11
C GLU A 438 2.77 30.42 -17.05
N ALA A 439 3.49 29.93 -16.03
CA ALA A 439 4.94 29.99 -15.97
C ALA A 439 5.57 29.16 -17.10
N GLY A 440 5.06 27.94 -17.37
CA GLY A 440 5.51 27.10 -18.47
C GLY A 440 5.32 27.77 -19.84
N LYS A 441 4.18 28.41 -20.06
CA LYS A 441 3.91 29.19 -21.28
C LYS A 441 4.91 30.34 -21.46
N ARG A 442 5.16 31.08 -20.40
CA ARG A 442 6.07 32.25 -20.42
C ARG A 442 7.53 31.86 -20.62
N LEU A 443 7.95 30.74 -20.01
CA LEU A 443 9.35 30.33 -19.95
C LEU A 443 9.71 29.22 -20.96
N GLY A 444 8.73 28.66 -21.67
CA GLY A 444 8.94 27.65 -22.70
C GLY A 444 9.15 26.24 -22.15
N TYR A 445 8.56 25.90 -21.02
CA TYR A 445 8.58 24.54 -20.45
C TYR A 445 7.46 23.66 -21.01
N VAL A 446 7.73 22.38 -21.15
CA VAL A 446 6.67 21.37 -21.27
C VAL A 446 6.16 21.07 -19.88
N VAL A 447 4.84 21.13 -19.67
CA VAL A 447 4.22 20.81 -18.38
C VAL A 447 3.35 19.57 -18.53
N LEU A 448 3.67 18.54 -17.74
CA LEU A 448 2.88 17.32 -17.61
C LEU A 448 2.08 17.39 -16.31
N VAL A 449 0.80 17.04 -16.37
CA VAL A 449 -0.07 16.99 -15.19
C VAL A 449 -0.62 15.57 -15.07
N THR A 450 -0.40 14.94 -13.93
CA THR A 450 -0.85 13.58 -13.62
C THR A 450 -1.28 13.42 -12.17
N ALA A 451 -1.60 12.21 -11.78
CA ALA A 451 -1.80 11.79 -10.40
C ALA A 451 -1.18 10.41 -10.18
N ASP A 452 -1.10 9.96 -8.96
CA ASP A 452 -0.47 8.69 -8.58
C ASP A 452 -1.50 7.60 -8.22
N HIS A 453 -2.67 7.98 -7.78
CA HIS A 453 -3.87 7.14 -7.57
C HIS A 453 -5.11 8.02 -7.43
N GLY A 454 -6.30 7.43 -7.30
CA GLY A 454 -7.54 8.14 -7.01
C GLY A 454 -7.90 8.09 -5.53
N ASN A 455 -8.61 9.10 -5.05
CA ASN A 455 -9.23 9.22 -3.73
C ASN A 455 -10.38 10.26 -3.78
N ALA A 456 -10.06 11.53 -4.07
CA ALA A 456 -11.00 12.65 -4.14
C ALA A 456 -12.13 12.46 -5.17
N ASP A 457 -11.92 11.62 -6.15
CA ASP A 457 -12.85 11.27 -7.22
C ASP A 457 -13.95 10.30 -6.76
N GLN A 458 -13.83 9.69 -5.58
CA GLN A 458 -14.80 8.71 -5.06
C GLN A 458 -14.95 8.79 -3.54
N MET A 459 -15.55 9.87 -3.05
CA MET A 459 -15.75 10.13 -1.62
C MET A 459 -16.97 9.43 -1.01
N LEU A 460 -17.82 8.83 -1.84
CA LEU A 460 -18.98 8.05 -1.43
C LEU A 460 -18.93 6.65 -2.04
N GLU A 461 -19.48 5.68 -1.32
CA GLU A 461 -19.74 4.34 -1.82
C GLU A 461 -21.15 3.88 -1.47
N THR A 462 -21.75 3.12 -2.36
CA THR A 462 -23.08 2.53 -2.14
C THR A 462 -22.95 1.01 -2.08
N LYS A 463 -23.22 0.43 -0.93
CA LYS A 463 -23.25 -1.02 -0.69
C LYS A 463 -24.64 -1.45 -0.24
N LYS A 464 -25.24 -2.44 -0.89
CA LYS A 464 -26.57 -2.97 -0.56
C LYS A 464 -27.65 -1.88 -0.42
N GLY A 465 -27.58 -0.84 -1.28
CA GLY A 465 -28.54 0.27 -1.28
C GLY A 465 -28.31 1.34 -0.19
N LYS A 466 -27.27 1.23 0.62
CA LYS A 466 -26.88 2.23 1.63
C LYS A 466 -25.64 2.98 1.17
N THR A 467 -25.74 4.31 1.10
CA THR A 467 -24.61 5.18 0.79
C THR A 467 -23.88 5.60 2.06
N SER A 468 -22.58 5.53 2.06
CA SER A 468 -21.69 5.93 3.15
C SER A 468 -20.48 6.70 2.62
N ILE A 469 -19.82 7.44 3.53
CA ILE A 469 -18.56 8.12 3.24
C ILE A 469 -17.49 7.07 2.99
N ARG A 470 -16.66 7.32 1.97
CA ARG A 470 -15.48 6.55 1.63
C ARG A 470 -14.24 7.38 1.89
N THR A 471 -13.28 6.84 2.62
CA THR A 471 -11.99 7.47 2.93
C THR A 471 -10.82 6.76 2.26
N ALA A 472 -11.07 5.62 1.62
CA ALA A 472 -10.07 4.79 0.96
C ALA A 472 -9.83 5.24 -0.49
N HIS A 473 -8.68 4.87 -1.04
CA HIS A 473 -8.34 5.12 -2.44
C HIS A 473 -9.33 4.47 -3.41
N SER A 474 -9.44 5.02 -4.62
CA SER A 474 -10.29 4.47 -5.67
C SER A 474 -9.52 3.56 -6.62
N LEU A 475 -10.25 2.75 -7.40
CA LEU A 475 -9.71 1.97 -8.52
C LEU A 475 -9.82 2.72 -9.85
N ASN A 476 -10.11 4.01 -9.81
CA ASN A 476 -10.29 4.81 -11.00
C ASN A 476 -8.96 5.15 -11.66
N PRO A 477 -8.92 5.28 -12.99
CA PRO A 477 -7.72 5.75 -13.68
C PRO A 477 -7.43 7.22 -13.34
N VAL A 478 -6.18 7.61 -13.51
CA VAL A 478 -5.70 8.97 -13.24
C VAL A 478 -5.40 9.71 -14.54
N PRO A 479 -5.45 11.05 -14.56
CA PRO A 479 -5.17 11.82 -15.76
C PRO A 479 -3.67 11.83 -16.10
N PHE A 480 -3.37 11.98 -17.39
CA PHE A 480 -2.07 12.37 -17.90
C PHE A 480 -2.27 13.38 -19.01
N ILE A 481 -1.87 14.62 -18.79
CA ILE A 481 -2.10 15.75 -19.69
C ILE A 481 -0.74 16.31 -20.12
N VAL A 482 -0.58 16.61 -21.41
CA VAL A 482 0.65 17.20 -21.97
C VAL A 482 0.33 18.63 -22.45
N TYR A 483 0.91 19.62 -21.78
CA TYR A 483 0.91 21.01 -22.22
C TYR A 483 2.31 21.40 -22.73
N ASP A 484 2.40 21.71 -24.02
CA ASP A 484 3.65 22.18 -24.64
C ASP A 484 3.37 23.45 -25.45
N PRO A 485 3.84 24.62 -24.99
CA PRO A 485 3.52 25.87 -25.68
C PRO A 485 4.08 25.90 -27.11
N GLY A 486 3.16 26.00 -28.08
CA GLY A 486 3.49 26.09 -29.50
C GLY A 486 3.87 24.79 -30.19
N VAL A 487 3.70 23.64 -29.51
CA VAL A 487 3.92 22.30 -30.09
C VAL A 487 2.69 21.43 -29.85
N GLU A 488 2.17 20.83 -30.88
CA GLU A 488 1.10 19.85 -30.79
C GLU A 488 1.71 18.45 -30.72
N HIS A 489 1.36 17.73 -29.65
CA HIS A 489 1.76 16.33 -29.44
C HIS A 489 0.58 15.41 -29.77
N THR A 490 0.89 14.24 -30.31
CA THR A 490 -0.06 13.14 -30.45
C THR A 490 0.34 12.02 -29.50
N LEU A 491 -0.53 11.73 -28.55
CA LEU A 491 -0.34 10.60 -27.67
C LEU A 491 -0.76 9.30 -28.38
N LYS A 492 0.01 8.23 -28.16
CA LYS A 492 -0.35 6.89 -28.65
C LYS A 492 -1.67 6.43 -28.10
N GLU A 493 -2.42 5.70 -28.90
CA GLU A 493 -3.58 4.97 -28.43
C GLU A 493 -3.14 3.68 -27.73
N GLY A 494 -3.70 3.37 -26.57
CA GLY A 494 -3.35 2.17 -25.83
C GLY A 494 -3.84 2.18 -24.38
N LYS A 495 -3.51 1.11 -23.67
CA LYS A 495 -3.73 1.00 -22.23
C LYS A 495 -2.41 1.27 -21.52
N PHE A 496 -2.28 2.44 -20.95
CA PHE A 496 -1.09 2.89 -20.27
C PHE A 496 -1.30 2.92 -18.75
N GLY A 497 -0.19 2.84 -18.02
CA GLY A 497 -0.14 2.99 -16.58
C GLY A 497 0.90 4.04 -16.16
N LEU A 498 1.09 4.18 -14.86
CA LEU A 498 2.01 5.18 -14.30
C LEU A 498 3.46 4.95 -14.75
N ALA A 499 3.87 3.72 -14.96
CA ALA A 499 5.21 3.38 -15.43
C ALA A 499 5.53 3.91 -16.85
N ASN A 500 4.53 4.32 -17.62
CA ASN A 500 4.72 4.94 -18.92
C ASN A 500 5.12 6.44 -18.84
N VAL A 501 5.08 7.05 -17.66
CA VAL A 501 5.39 8.48 -17.48
C VAL A 501 6.89 8.75 -17.60
N ALA A 502 7.75 8.01 -16.89
CA ALA A 502 9.20 8.21 -16.97
C ALA A 502 9.76 8.10 -18.40
N PRO A 503 9.42 7.07 -19.21
CA PRO A 503 9.86 7.01 -20.60
C PRO A 503 9.32 8.17 -21.45
N THR A 504 8.13 8.67 -21.16
CA THR A 504 7.57 9.84 -21.85
C THR A 504 8.34 11.12 -21.49
N VAL A 505 8.69 11.32 -20.21
CA VAL A 505 9.58 12.42 -19.78
C VAL A 505 10.95 12.33 -20.48
N ALA A 506 11.57 11.14 -20.48
CA ALA A 506 12.85 10.91 -21.13
C ALA A 506 12.79 11.25 -22.64
N THR A 507 11.71 10.84 -23.33
CA THR A 507 11.50 11.16 -24.76
C THR A 507 11.42 12.68 -24.97
N LEU A 508 10.67 13.40 -24.15
CA LEU A 508 10.54 14.87 -24.21
C LEU A 508 11.89 15.58 -24.00
N LEU A 509 12.71 15.04 -23.10
CA LEU A 509 14.09 15.50 -22.86
C LEU A 509 15.08 15.04 -23.95
N GLY A 510 14.62 14.30 -24.96
CA GLY A 510 15.43 13.78 -26.06
C GLY A 510 16.43 12.71 -25.61
N LEU A 511 16.10 11.96 -24.57
CA LEU A 511 16.84 10.81 -24.08
C LEU A 511 16.22 9.52 -24.59
N THR A 512 17.02 8.48 -24.68
CA THR A 512 16.55 7.13 -25.01
C THR A 512 16.19 6.41 -23.71
N PRO A 513 14.92 6.01 -23.52
CA PRO A 513 14.53 5.21 -22.37
C PRO A 513 15.30 3.89 -22.29
N PRO A 514 15.73 3.42 -21.11
CA PRO A 514 16.31 2.09 -20.94
C PRO A 514 15.38 0.98 -21.43
N ALA A 515 15.96 -0.10 -21.96
CA ALA A 515 15.19 -1.22 -22.51
C ALA A 515 14.32 -1.98 -21.47
N CYS A 516 14.60 -1.81 -20.18
CA CYS A 516 13.80 -2.40 -19.10
C CYS A 516 12.57 -1.57 -18.71
N TRP A 517 12.40 -0.38 -19.30
CA TRP A 517 11.24 0.48 -19.03
C TRP A 517 10.06 0.12 -19.92
N GLU A 518 8.88 0.52 -19.46
CA GLU A 518 7.67 0.57 -20.28
C GLU A 518 7.86 1.54 -21.46
N GLU A 519 6.97 1.49 -22.44
CA GLU A 519 7.07 2.37 -23.59
C GLU A 519 6.67 3.83 -23.30
N SER A 520 7.24 4.77 -24.04
CA SER A 520 6.78 6.16 -24.06
C SER A 520 5.41 6.29 -24.73
N MET A 521 4.57 7.16 -24.21
CA MET A 521 3.26 7.51 -24.77
C MET A 521 3.35 8.48 -25.99
N LEU A 522 4.57 8.93 -26.32
CA LEU A 522 4.84 9.78 -27.48
C LEU A 522 5.51 9.03 -28.64
#